data_e3df6ad560a1e463cbf0d231ee50b149
#
_entry.id   e3df6ad560a1e463cbf0d231ee50b149
#
_cell.length_a   1.000
_cell.length_b   1.000
_cell.length_c   1.000
_cell.angle_alpha   90.00
_cell.angle_beta   90.00
_cell.angle_gamma   90.00
#
_symmetry.space_group_name_H-M   'P 1'
#
loop_
_entity.id
_entity.type
_entity.pdbx_description
1 polymer ?
#
loop_
_entity_poly.entity_id
_entity_poly.type
_entity_poly.pdbx_seq_one_letter_code
_entity_poly.pdbx_strand_id
1 'polypeptide(L)'
;MLSIIIPALNEEKYLPLLLKAIKKQNFDGDLEIIIADAGSVDRTLEVARVFGCRIAPGGLPAKGRNEGAKITKGDAFLFMDADNIYLPENFLKQLLEEFEKRKLDVASFPIYPQGNGFDKFAYRGYNFWVNLSQKFSAHATNSVLVKKEIFQKIGGFDEEIKIAEDHYFAKRASRIGKFGFIKTQPVLTSTRRFERDGRLKTYLKYLLAGIYMLIFGPIKSDIFKYRFNDLKKKKVDIKFTIKKS
;
A
#
# COMPACT_ATOMS: atom_id res chain seq x y z
N MET A 1 15.17 -2.55 12.97
CA MET A 1 15.15 -2.85 11.51
C MET A 1 13.76 -2.62 10.94
N LEU A 2 13.65 -1.95 9.77
CA LEU A 2 12.38 -1.71 9.07
C LEU A 2 12.19 -2.71 7.92
N SER A 3 11.01 -3.36 7.83
CA SER A 3 10.64 -4.18 6.67
C SER A 3 9.57 -3.46 5.85
N ILE A 4 9.85 -3.14 4.59
CA ILE A 4 8.87 -2.59 3.65
C ILE A 4 8.25 -3.73 2.86
N ILE A 5 6.92 -3.87 2.95
CA ILE A 5 6.17 -4.95 2.31
C ILE A 5 5.27 -4.35 1.22
N ILE A 6 5.45 -4.81 0.00
CA ILE A 6 4.79 -4.28 -1.20
C ILE A 6 4.06 -5.41 -1.91
N PRO A 7 2.73 -5.51 -1.82
CA PRO A 7 1.97 -6.41 -2.67
C PRO A 7 2.04 -5.94 -4.12
N ALA A 8 2.28 -6.85 -5.05
CA ALA A 8 2.44 -6.53 -6.46
C ALA A 8 1.72 -7.53 -7.37
N LEU A 9 1.14 -7.01 -8.46
CA LEU A 9 0.61 -7.78 -9.57
C LEU A 9 0.75 -6.96 -10.85
N ASN A 10 1.72 -7.32 -11.71
CA ASN A 10 2.00 -6.65 -12.98
C ASN A 10 2.25 -5.15 -12.82
N GLU A 11 3.29 -4.85 -12.06
CA GLU A 11 3.70 -3.51 -11.66
C GLU A 11 5.04 -3.08 -12.31
N GLU A 12 5.41 -3.67 -13.45
CA GLU A 12 6.67 -3.35 -14.14
C GLU A 12 6.90 -1.85 -14.39
N LYS A 13 5.83 -1.06 -14.51
CA LYS A 13 5.90 0.38 -14.73
C LYS A 13 6.12 1.19 -13.45
N TYR A 14 5.46 0.82 -12.36
CA TYR A 14 5.41 1.64 -11.14
C TYR A 14 6.38 1.15 -10.08
N LEU A 15 6.57 -0.16 -9.94
CA LEU A 15 7.48 -0.74 -8.99
C LEU A 15 8.91 -0.17 -9.08
N PRO A 16 9.52 0.01 -10.27
CA PRO A 16 10.85 0.63 -10.37
C PRO A 16 10.91 2.06 -9.82
N LEU A 17 9.83 2.82 -9.94
CA LEU A 17 9.75 4.20 -9.45
C LEU A 17 9.78 4.21 -7.92
N LEU A 18 8.93 3.37 -7.29
CA LEU A 18 8.89 3.22 -5.85
C LEU A 18 10.23 2.70 -5.29
N LEU A 19 10.79 1.64 -5.87
CA LEU A 19 12.06 1.07 -5.40
C LEU A 19 13.22 2.06 -5.53
N LYS A 20 13.28 2.85 -6.62
CA LYS A 20 14.26 3.94 -6.75
C LYS A 20 14.05 5.00 -5.67
N ALA A 21 12.80 5.38 -5.38
CA ALA A 21 12.49 6.35 -4.36
C ALA A 21 12.89 5.87 -2.95
N ILE A 22 12.67 4.58 -2.64
CA ILE A 22 13.11 3.95 -1.38
C ILE A 22 14.64 3.92 -1.28
N LYS A 23 15.34 3.51 -2.35
CA LYS A 23 16.82 3.46 -2.37
C LYS A 23 17.50 4.83 -2.24
N LYS A 24 16.80 5.90 -2.63
CA LYS A 24 17.29 7.29 -2.49
C LYS A 24 17.01 7.91 -1.12
N GLN A 25 16.32 7.20 -0.23
CA GLN A 25 16.05 7.73 1.10
C GLN A 25 17.37 7.92 1.89
N ASN A 26 17.48 9.07 2.52
CA ASN A 26 18.50 9.34 3.54
C ASN A 26 18.08 8.64 4.83
N PHE A 27 18.39 7.33 4.93
CA PHE A 27 17.99 6.48 6.04
C PHE A 27 19.14 5.57 6.43
N ASP A 28 19.68 5.79 7.62
CA ASP A 28 20.87 5.09 8.14
C ASP A 28 20.53 3.76 8.84
N GLY A 29 19.24 3.44 8.97
CA GLY A 29 18.80 2.21 9.63
C GLY A 29 18.77 0.99 8.72
N ASP A 30 18.76 -0.19 9.34
CA ASP A 30 18.58 -1.44 8.61
C ASP A 30 17.23 -1.50 7.91
N LEU A 31 17.23 -1.81 6.62
CA LEU A 31 16.07 -1.85 5.75
C LEU A 31 16.05 -3.11 4.89
N GLU A 32 14.95 -3.81 4.86
CA GLU A 32 14.66 -4.83 3.85
C GLU A 32 13.39 -4.51 3.07
N ILE A 33 13.33 -4.95 1.82
CA ILE A 33 12.17 -4.77 0.95
C ILE A 33 11.66 -6.16 0.52
N ILE A 34 10.38 -6.40 0.72
CA ILE A 34 9.70 -7.64 0.36
C ILE A 34 8.63 -7.34 -0.69
N ILE A 35 8.70 -8.00 -1.83
CA ILE A 35 7.66 -7.97 -2.85
C ILE A 35 6.81 -9.23 -2.72
N ALA A 36 5.54 -9.04 -2.37
CA ALA A 36 4.56 -10.14 -2.32
C ALA A 36 3.84 -10.22 -3.68
N ASP A 37 4.35 -11.11 -4.56
CA ASP A 37 3.91 -11.20 -5.94
C ASP A 37 2.69 -12.09 -6.11
N ALA A 38 1.62 -11.55 -6.68
CA ALA A 38 0.35 -12.25 -6.91
C ALA A 38 0.30 -13.05 -8.23
N GLY A 39 1.45 -13.44 -8.77
CA GLY A 39 1.58 -14.17 -10.04
C GLY A 39 1.70 -13.24 -11.24
N SER A 40 2.59 -12.26 -11.17
CA SER A 40 2.88 -11.34 -12.27
C SER A 40 3.41 -12.07 -13.50
N VAL A 41 2.94 -11.63 -14.67
CA VAL A 41 3.33 -12.17 -15.98
C VAL A 41 4.15 -11.19 -16.83
N ASP A 42 4.38 -9.99 -16.27
CA ASP A 42 5.25 -8.95 -16.81
C ASP A 42 6.65 -9.00 -16.16
N ARG A 43 7.42 -7.92 -16.28
CA ARG A 43 8.78 -7.86 -15.72
C ARG A 43 8.83 -7.50 -14.22
N THR A 44 7.72 -7.55 -13.49
CA THR A 44 7.65 -7.20 -12.05
C THR A 44 8.69 -7.97 -11.22
N LEU A 45 8.77 -9.29 -11.39
CA LEU A 45 9.72 -10.12 -10.63
C LEU A 45 11.19 -9.88 -11.04
N GLU A 46 11.45 -9.58 -12.31
CA GLU A 46 12.78 -9.18 -12.78
C GLU A 46 13.22 -7.89 -12.08
N VAL A 47 12.34 -6.88 -12.06
CA VAL A 47 12.57 -5.61 -11.37
C VAL A 47 12.87 -5.85 -9.89
N ALA A 48 12.06 -6.64 -9.21
CA ALA A 48 12.26 -6.96 -7.79
C ALA A 48 13.66 -7.55 -7.51
N ARG A 49 14.11 -8.49 -8.34
CA ARG A 49 15.43 -9.11 -8.22
C ARG A 49 16.57 -8.13 -8.46
N VAL A 50 16.47 -7.28 -9.50
CA VAL A 50 17.49 -6.25 -9.80
C VAL A 50 17.68 -5.29 -8.64
N PHE A 51 16.61 -4.96 -7.92
CA PHE A 51 16.68 -4.09 -6.73
C PHE A 51 17.07 -4.82 -5.44
N GLY A 52 17.33 -6.13 -5.49
CA GLY A 52 17.71 -6.94 -4.33
C GLY A 52 16.56 -7.16 -3.33
N CYS A 53 15.31 -7.12 -3.81
CA CYS A 53 14.15 -7.39 -2.97
C CYS A 53 14.01 -8.88 -2.67
N ARG A 54 13.52 -9.20 -1.47
CA ARG A 54 13.04 -10.55 -1.17
C ARG A 54 11.65 -10.74 -1.77
N ILE A 55 11.35 -11.94 -2.20
CA ILE A 55 10.09 -12.27 -2.87
C ILE A 55 9.30 -13.23 -2.00
N ALA A 56 8.04 -12.88 -1.74
CA ALA A 56 7.05 -13.73 -1.07
C ALA A 56 5.92 -14.09 -2.06
N PRO A 57 5.19 -15.19 -1.82
CA PRO A 57 3.93 -15.43 -2.49
C PRO A 57 2.96 -14.27 -2.22
N GLY A 58 2.16 -13.89 -3.20
CA GLY A 58 1.16 -12.84 -3.07
C GLY A 58 -0.27 -13.36 -3.17
N GLY A 59 -1.16 -12.48 -3.57
CA GLY A 59 -2.59 -12.70 -3.74
C GLY A 59 -3.34 -11.37 -3.77
N LEU A 60 -4.58 -11.33 -3.31
CA LEU A 60 -5.26 -10.07 -3.02
C LEU A 60 -4.42 -9.25 -2.02
N PRO A 61 -4.53 -7.92 -1.98
CA PRO A 61 -3.65 -7.07 -1.18
C PRO A 61 -3.49 -7.50 0.28
N ALA A 62 -4.57 -7.83 0.98
CA ALA A 62 -4.52 -8.33 2.35
C ALA A 62 -3.64 -9.58 2.47
N LYS A 63 -3.86 -10.57 1.59
CA LYS A 63 -3.07 -11.80 1.56
C LYS A 63 -1.61 -11.52 1.23
N GLY A 64 -1.33 -10.69 0.21
CA GLY A 64 0.04 -10.32 -0.14
C GLY A 64 0.78 -9.66 1.03
N ARG A 65 0.14 -8.73 1.75
CA ARG A 65 0.72 -8.11 2.95
C ARG A 65 1.00 -9.13 4.04
N ASN A 66 0.09 -10.07 4.30
CA ASN A 66 0.29 -11.14 5.29
C ASN A 66 1.45 -12.07 4.91
N GLU A 67 1.47 -12.55 3.67
CA GLU A 67 2.54 -13.46 3.19
C GLU A 67 3.91 -12.75 3.19
N GLY A 68 3.96 -11.49 2.77
CA GLY A 68 5.16 -10.68 2.88
C GLY A 68 5.66 -10.56 4.33
N ALA A 69 4.75 -10.32 5.27
CA ALA A 69 5.08 -10.18 6.68
C ALA A 69 5.66 -11.46 7.32
N LYS A 70 5.28 -12.65 6.83
CA LYS A 70 5.80 -13.94 7.35
C LYS A 70 7.30 -14.10 7.16
N ILE A 71 7.87 -13.51 6.11
CA ILE A 71 9.30 -13.66 5.80
C ILE A 71 10.16 -12.47 6.27
N THR A 72 9.57 -11.46 6.94
CA THR A 72 10.27 -10.28 7.44
C THR A 72 11.19 -10.60 8.60
N LYS A 73 12.26 -9.80 8.72
CA LYS A 73 13.20 -9.82 9.85
C LYS A 73 13.06 -8.61 10.76
N GLY A 74 12.42 -7.54 10.28
CA GLY A 74 12.30 -6.28 11.01
C GLY A 74 11.31 -6.32 12.17
N ASP A 75 11.39 -5.29 13.01
CA ASP A 75 10.55 -5.08 14.19
C ASP A 75 9.39 -4.12 13.92
N ALA A 76 9.48 -3.39 12.80
CA ALA A 76 8.45 -2.51 12.27
C ALA A 76 8.19 -2.86 10.80
N PHE A 77 6.92 -2.86 10.41
CA PHE A 77 6.44 -3.15 9.07
C PHE A 77 5.83 -1.92 8.45
N LEU A 78 6.34 -1.53 7.29
CA LEU A 78 5.75 -0.49 6.44
C LEU A 78 5.11 -1.15 5.22
N PHE A 79 3.79 -1.23 5.23
CA PHE A 79 3.02 -1.69 4.07
C PHE A 79 2.80 -0.53 3.11
N MET A 80 3.16 -0.72 1.85
CA MET A 80 3.01 0.29 0.78
C MET A 80 2.47 -0.36 -0.49
N ASP A 81 1.62 0.36 -1.22
CA ASP A 81 1.17 -0.09 -2.53
C ASP A 81 2.25 0.16 -3.60
N ALA A 82 2.38 -0.75 -4.56
CA ALA A 82 3.39 -0.69 -5.62
C ALA A 82 3.29 0.56 -6.53
N ASP A 83 2.13 1.22 -6.54
CA ASP A 83 1.88 2.43 -7.32
C ASP A 83 2.12 3.75 -6.57
N ASN A 84 2.79 3.70 -5.42
CA ASN A 84 3.42 4.87 -4.82
C ASN A 84 4.67 5.23 -5.62
N ILE A 85 4.63 6.32 -6.35
CA ILE A 85 5.63 6.65 -7.39
C ILE A 85 6.71 7.63 -6.94
N TYR A 86 6.51 8.29 -5.81
CA TYR A 86 7.46 9.25 -5.25
C TYR A 86 7.37 9.28 -3.73
N LEU A 87 8.53 9.29 -3.10
CA LEU A 87 8.71 9.53 -1.67
C LEU A 87 9.57 10.79 -1.50
N PRO A 88 9.23 11.72 -0.61
CA PRO A 88 10.12 12.82 -0.23
C PRO A 88 11.48 12.31 0.28
N GLU A 89 12.54 13.07 0.09
CA GLU A 89 13.93 12.62 0.32
C GLU A 89 14.18 12.07 1.74
N ASN A 90 13.62 12.69 2.78
CA ASN A 90 13.78 12.28 4.17
C ASN A 90 12.52 11.59 4.74
N PHE A 91 11.69 11.03 3.87
CA PHE A 91 10.39 10.49 4.28
C PHE A 91 10.51 9.39 5.34
N LEU A 92 11.35 8.37 5.11
CA LEU A 92 11.52 7.25 6.05
C LEU A 92 12.05 7.73 7.39
N LYS A 93 13.04 8.62 7.39
CA LYS A 93 13.62 9.20 8.60
C LYS A 93 12.56 9.95 9.40
N GLN A 94 11.86 10.91 8.78
CA GLN A 94 10.80 11.69 9.43
C GLN A 94 9.66 10.81 9.94
N LEU A 95 9.26 9.80 9.16
CA LEU A 95 8.20 8.88 9.53
C LEU A 95 8.55 8.10 10.81
N LEU A 96 9.75 7.55 10.88
CA LEU A 96 10.18 6.75 12.04
C LEU A 96 10.48 7.62 13.26
N GLU A 97 11.12 8.77 13.08
CA GLU A 97 11.36 9.72 14.18
C GLU A 97 10.05 10.17 14.85
N GLU A 98 9.04 10.54 14.07
CA GLU A 98 7.72 10.91 14.62
C GLU A 98 6.98 9.71 15.20
N PHE A 99 7.12 8.53 14.62
CA PHE A 99 6.55 7.28 15.14
C PHE A 99 7.08 6.98 16.54
N GLU A 100 8.38 7.03 16.73
CA GLU A 100 9.05 6.80 18.00
C GLU A 100 8.77 7.93 19.02
N LYS A 101 8.97 9.20 18.62
CA LYS A 101 8.74 10.37 19.47
C LYS A 101 7.34 10.41 20.06
N ARG A 102 6.33 10.07 19.24
CA ARG A 102 4.93 10.00 19.67
C ARG A 102 4.58 8.69 20.36
N LYS A 103 5.50 7.74 20.45
CA LYS A 103 5.30 6.38 20.99
C LYS A 103 4.08 5.72 20.34
N LEU A 104 4.05 5.72 19.01
CA LEU A 104 2.98 5.09 18.25
C LEU A 104 3.24 3.60 18.09
N ASP A 105 2.17 2.85 17.91
CA ASP A 105 2.19 1.42 17.62
C ASP A 105 1.73 1.15 16.18
N VAL A 106 0.90 2.05 15.66
CA VAL A 106 0.40 2.04 14.28
C VAL A 106 0.36 3.48 13.76
N ALA A 107 0.74 3.68 12.52
CA ALA A 107 0.64 4.98 11.89
C ALA A 107 0.23 4.90 10.42
N SER A 108 -0.33 5.99 9.93
CA SER A 108 -0.49 6.27 8.52
C SER A 108 -0.04 7.70 8.23
N PHE A 109 0.04 8.09 6.98
CA PHE A 109 0.58 9.38 6.55
C PHE A 109 -0.12 9.88 5.28
N PRO A 110 0.01 11.18 4.93
CA PRO A 110 -0.67 11.75 3.78
C PRO A 110 -0.17 11.19 2.46
N ILE A 111 -1.12 10.95 1.56
CA ILE A 111 -0.86 10.60 0.17
C ILE A 111 -1.54 11.62 -0.76
N TYR A 112 -0.94 11.83 -1.94
CA TYR A 112 -1.56 12.63 -2.99
C TYR A 112 -1.47 11.89 -4.33
N PRO A 113 -2.53 11.95 -5.15
CA PRO A 113 -2.46 11.43 -6.49
C PRO A 113 -1.61 12.36 -7.37
N GLN A 114 -0.86 11.79 -8.28
CA GLN A 114 -0.20 12.54 -9.36
C GLN A 114 -1.25 12.96 -10.42
N GLY A 115 -2.28 13.65 -9.96
CA GLY A 115 -3.45 14.03 -10.75
C GLY A 115 -3.59 15.53 -10.96
N ASN A 116 -4.78 15.90 -11.41
CA ASN A 116 -5.16 17.30 -11.66
C ASN A 116 -5.47 18.06 -10.34
N GLY A 117 -5.83 19.33 -10.46
CA GLY A 117 -6.16 20.19 -9.30
C GLY A 117 -7.32 19.66 -8.46
N PHE A 118 -8.34 19.05 -9.08
CA PHE A 118 -9.47 18.43 -8.37
C PHE A 118 -9.03 17.23 -7.53
N ASP A 119 -8.20 16.34 -8.09
CA ASP A 119 -7.68 15.17 -7.36
C ASP A 119 -6.88 15.63 -6.12
N LYS A 120 -6.02 16.64 -6.30
CA LYS A 120 -5.24 17.22 -5.20
C LYS A 120 -6.13 17.85 -4.13
N PHE A 121 -7.18 18.56 -4.52
CA PHE A 121 -8.14 19.16 -3.59
C PHE A 121 -8.90 18.08 -2.80
N ALA A 122 -9.42 17.05 -3.49
CA ALA A 122 -10.14 15.94 -2.86
C ALA A 122 -9.27 15.22 -1.82
N TYR A 123 -8.00 14.91 -2.16
CA TYR A 123 -7.08 14.25 -1.24
C TYR A 123 -6.60 15.15 -0.10
N ARG A 124 -6.52 16.48 -0.32
CA ARG A 124 -6.27 17.42 0.78
C ARG A 124 -7.40 17.36 1.81
N GLY A 125 -8.64 17.37 1.37
CA GLY A 125 -9.81 17.20 2.24
C GLY A 125 -9.80 15.85 2.97
N TYR A 126 -9.51 14.77 2.25
CA TYR A 126 -9.40 13.43 2.82
C TYR A 126 -8.29 13.34 3.90
N ASN A 127 -7.06 13.77 3.59
CA ASN A 127 -5.96 13.77 4.55
C ASN A 127 -6.25 14.64 5.78
N PHE A 128 -6.91 15.80 5.58
CA PHE A 128 -7.36 16.67 6.69
C PHE A 128 -8.36 15.93 7.58
N TRP A 129 -9.36 15.28 6.98
CA TRP A 129 -10.36 14.50 7.71
C TRP A 129 -9.75 13.33 8.48
N VAL A 130 -8.85 12.55 7.86
CA VAL A 130 -8.13 11.45 8.52
C VAL A 130 -7.31 11.97 9.71
N ASN A 131 -6.62 13.10 9.53
CA ASN A 131 -5.87 13.72 10.63
C ASN A 131 -6.77 14.20 11.78
N LEU A 132 -7.94 14.77 11.48
CA LEU A 132 -8.88 15.25 12.49
C LEU A 132 -9.53 14.08 13.24
N SER A 133 -9.95 13.05 12.51
CA SER A 133 -10.69 11.90 13.05
C SER A 133 -9.81 10.88 13.77
N GLN A 134 -8.48 10.97 13.69
CA GLN A 134 -7.55 9.94 14.21
C GLN A 134 -7.75 9.59 15.69
N LYS A 135 -8.27 10.52 16.50
CA LYS A 135 -8.56 10.30 17.93
C LYS A 135 -9.78 9.39 18.17
N PHE A 136 -10.72 9.36 17.23
CA PHE A 136 -11.98 8.63 17.35
C PHE A 136 -12.06 7.42 16.41
N SER A 137 -11.42 7.52 15.27
CA SER A 137 -11.41 6.49 14.24
C SER A 137 -10.08 6.47 13.51
N ALA A 138 -9.35 5.38 13.67
CA ALA A 138 -8.12 5.17 12.93
C ALA A 138 -8.44 4.87 11.46
N HIS A 139 -7.87 5.67 10.57
CA HIS A 139 -7.97 5.48 9.12
C HIS A 139 -6.56 5.42 8.52
N ALA A 140 -6.26 4.35 7.81
CA ALA A 140 -5.08 4.31 6.96
C ALA A 140 -5.35 5.04 5.65
N THR A 141 -4.29 5.45 4.99
CA THR A 141 -4.35 5.82 3.56
C THR A 141 -4.18 4.54 2.72
N ASN A 142 -3.29 4.48 1.75
CA ASN A 142 -2.90 3.22 1.10
C ASN A 142 -1.64 2.58 1.72
N SER A 143 -1.21 3.09 2.85
CA SER A 143 0.04 2.69 3.50
C SER A 143 -0.09 2.74 5.02
N VAL A 144 0.54 1.76 5.68
CA VAL A 144 0.48 1.59 7.15
C VAL A 144 1.86 1.24 7.68
N LEU A 145 2.32 1.99 8.69
CA LEU A 145 3.46 1.61 9.52
C LEU A 145 2.92 0.99 10.81
N VAL A 146 3.45 -0.16 11.21
CA VAL A 146 3.01 -0.87 12.40
C VAL A 146 4.16 -1.63 13.05
N LYS A 147 4.19 -1.69 14.38
CA LYS A 147 5.10 -2.57 15.11
C LYS A 147 4.75 -4.04 14.86
N LYS A 148 5.75 -4.88 14.68
CA LYS A 148 5.59 -6.34 14.49
C LYS A 148 4.71 -6.98 15.54
N GLU A 149 4.90 -6.64 16.81
CA GLU A 149 4.12 -7.19 17.93
C GLU A 149 2.61 -6.89 17.80
N ILE A 150 2.24 -5.67 17.36
CA ILE A 150 0.84 -5.30 17.14
C ILE A 150 0.26 -6.06 15.95
N PHE A 151 1.02 -6.14 14.84
CA PHE A 151 0.62 -6.92 13.67
C PHE A 151 0.32 -8.38 14.04
N GLN A 152 1.21 -9.00 14.82
CA GLN A 152 1.04 -10.38 15.27
C GLN A 152 -0.16 -10.55 16.23
N LYS A 153 -0.31 -9.65 17.22
CA LYS A 153 -1.42 -9.70 18.18
C LYS A 153 -2.80 -9.62 17.53
N ILE A 154 -2.94 -8.86 16.43
CA ILE A 154 -4.22 -8.78 15.71
C ILE A 154 -4.38 -9.85 14.62
N GLY A 155 -3.38 -10.71 14.40
CA GLY A 155 -3.41 -11.74 13.37
C GLY A 155 -3.32 -11.20 11.93
N GLY A 156 -2.68 -10.03 11.71
CA GLY A 156 -2.49 -9.45 10.41
C GLY A 156 -3.75 -8.84 9.77
N PHE A 157 -3.73 -8.73 8.44
CA PHE A 157 -4.87 -8.26 7.65
C PHE A 157 -5.94 -9.34 7.52
N ASP A 158 -7.21 -8.95 7.54
CA ASP A 158 -8.34 -9.86 7.28
C ASP A 158 -8.46 -10.08 5.75
N GLU A 159 -8.14 -11.30 5.31
CA GLU A 159 -8.09 -11.67 3.88
C GLU A 159 -9.46 -11.78 3.22
N GLU A 160 -10.55 -11.83 3.99
CA GLU A 160 -11.91 -11.82 3.46
C GLU A 160 -12.34 -10.42 2.98
N ILE A 161 -11.66 -9.36 3.45
CA ILE A 161 -12.00 -7.99 3.08
C ILE A 161 -11.53 -7.69 1.65
N LYS A 162 -12.46 -7.24 0.81
CA LYS A 162 -12.21 -6.97 -0.60
C LYS A 162 -11.83 -5.51 -0.89
N ILE A 163 -12.21 -4.58 -0.03
CA ILE A 163 -11.96 -3.13 -0.20
C ILE A 163 -11.66 -2.52 1.15
N ALA A 164 -10.66 -1.61 1.18
CA ALA A 164 -10.25 -0.86 2.37
C ALA A 164 -9.81 -1.76 3.54
N GLU A 165 -9.12 -2.84 3.21
CA GLU A 165 -8.50 -3.76 4.18
C GLU A 165 -7.47 -3.05 5.08
N ASP A 166 -6.82 -2.00 4.56
CA ASP A 166 -5.90 -1.12 5.27
C ASP A 166 -6.63 -0.28 6.35
N HIS A 167 -7.78 0.28 6.03
CA HIS A 167 -8.60 1.00 7.02
C HIS A 167 -9.06 0.08 8.15
N TYR A 168 -9.54 -1.11 7.79
CA TYR A 168 -10.00 -2.08 8.78
C TYR A 168 -8.85 -2.59 9.64
N PHE A 169 -7.69 -2.81 9.04
CA PHE A 169 -6.48 -3.15 9.77
C PHE A 169 -6.11 -2.07 10.78
N ALA A 170 -6.02 -0.80 10.35
CA ALA A 170 -5.72 0.33 11.23
C ALA A 170 -6.73 0.45 12.38
N LYS A 171 -8.03 0.25 12.10
CA LYS A 171 -9.10 0.26 13.11
C LYS A 171 -8.96 -0.89 14.12
N ARG A 172 -8.58 -2.09 13.69
CA ARG A 172 -8.32 -3.23 14.60
C ARG A 172 -7.09 -2.98 15.45
N ALA A 173 -6.01 -2.53 14.83
CA ALA A 173 -4.75 -2.26 15.51
C ALA A 173 -4.88 -1.12 16.53
N SER A 174 -5.66 -0.08 16.24
CA SER A 174 -5.90 1.04 17.16
C SER A 174 -6.69 0.67 18.44
N ARG A 175 -7.31 -0.50 18.48
CA ARG A 175 -8.00 -0.99 19.69
C ARG A 175 -7.04 -1.53 20.76
N ILE A 176 -5.84 -1.92 20.34
CA ILE A 176 -4.83 -2.51 21.23
C ILE A 176 -3.51 -1.74 21.24
N GLY A 177 -3.35 -0.77 20.35
CA GLY A 177 -2.17 0.06 20.22
C GLY A 177 -2.52 1.51 19.90
N LYS A 178 -1.55 2.39 20.10
CA LYS A 178 -1.70 3.83 19.84
C LYS A 178 -1.56 4.14 18.36
N PHE A 179 -2.64 4.55 17.72
CA PHE A 179 -2.65 5.01 16.33
C PHE A 179 -2.26 6.49 16.22
N GLY A 180 -1.58 6.85 15.15
CA GLY A 180 -1.32 8.25 14.80
C GLY A 180 -1.24 8.49 13.30
N PHE A 181 -1.81 9.61 12.86
CA PHE A 181 -1.56 10.13 11.53
C PHE A 181 -0.34 11.06 11.58
N ILE A 182 0.73 10.69 10.91
CA ILE A 182 2.00 11.40 10.91
C ILE A 182 2.02 12.38 9.75
N LYS A 183 2.18 13.68 10.06
CA LYS A 183 2.22 14.76 9.07
C LYS A 183 3.60 14.85 8.40
N THR A 184 3.93 13.90 7.57
CA THR A 184 5.07 14.01 6.65
C THR A 184 4.68 14.82 5.41
N GLN A 185 5.68 15.14 4.57
CA GLN A 185 5.38 15.50 3.18
C GLN A 185 4.67 14.31 2.51
N PRO A 186 3.68 14.57 1.64
CA PRO A 186 2.86 13.49 1.10
C PRO A 186 3.62 12.61 0.12
N VAL A 187 3.34 11.31 0.20
CA VAL A 187 3.73 10.33 -0.80
C VAL A 187 2.86 10.51 -2.04
N LEU A 188 3.46 10.49 -3.24
CA LEU A 188 2.68 10.57 -4.48
C LEU A 188 2.32 9.18 -4.97
N THR A 189 1.04 9.00 -5.28
CA THR A 189 0.50 7.76 -5.85
C THR A 189 0.01 7.97 -7.28
N SER A 190 -0.01 6.93 -8.09
CA SER A 190 -0.45 7.02 -9.47
C SER A 190 -1.97 7.26 -9.60
N THR A 191 -2.38 7.88 -10.71
CA THR A 191 -3.80 8.11 -11.05
C THR A 191 -4.36 7.07 -11.99
N ARG A 192 -3.62 5.99 -12.27
CA ARG A 192 -4.02 4.95 -13.26
C ARG A 192 -5.44 4.43 -13.07
N ARG A 193 -5.89 4.32 -11.81
CA ARG A 193 -7.25 3.88 -11.50
C ARG A 193 -8.30 4.89 -11.93
N PHE A 194 -8.05 6.18 -11.71
CA PHE A 194 -8.92 7.25 -12.16
C PHE A 194 -8.99 7.35 -13.70
N GLU A 195 -7.87 7.06 -14.36
CA GLU A 195 -7.78 7.05 -15.82
C GLU A 195 -8.51 5.85 -16.41
N ARG A 196 -8.37 4.68 -15.79
CA ARG A 196 -9.00 3.43 -16.24
C ARG A 196 -10.52 3.42 -16.01
N ASP A 197 -10.95 3.76 -14.80
CA ASP A 197 -12.33 3.56 -14.33
C ASP A 197 -13.18 4.84 -14.42
N GLY A 198 -12.55 5.98 -14.69
CA GLY A 198 -13.16 7.31 -14.67
C GLY A 198 -13.13 7.95 -13.29
N ARG A 199 -12.75 9.24 -13.22
CA ARG A 199 -12.57 9.97 -11.95
C ARG A 199 -13.83 10.02 -11.10
N LEU A 200 -14.92 10.54 -11.69
CA LEU A 200 -16.19 10.69 -10.95
C LEU A 200 -16.70 9.36 -10.41
N LYS A 201 -16.66 8.32 -11.25
CA LYS A 201 -17.10 6.97 -10.86
C LYS A 201 -16.25 6.42 -9.72
N THR A 202 -14.93 6.64 -9.74
CA THR A 202 -14.02 6.16 -8.70
C THR A 202 -14.25 6.89 -7.38
N TYR A 203 -14.41 8.22 -7.40
CA TYR A 203 -14.72 8.99 -6.19
C TYR A 203 -16.08 8.62 -5.60
N LEU A 204 -17.09 8.44 -6.43
CA LEU A 204 -18.42 7.99 -5.98
C LEU A 204 -18.34 6.60 -5.34
N LYS A 205 -17.57 5.70 -5.95
CA LYS A 205 -17.33 4.35 -5.39
C LYS A 205 -16.65 4.42 -4.02
N TYR A 206 -15.64 5.27 -3.85
CA TYR A 206 -14.97 5.45 -2.56
C TYR A 206 -15.90 6.04 -1.50
N LEU A 207 -16.72 7.03 -1.88
CA LEU A 207 -17.71 7.62 -0.99
C LEU A 207 -18.73 6.56 -0.53
N LEU A 208 -19.31 5.82 -1.47
CA LEU A 208 -20.29 4.77 -1.17
C LEU A 208 -19.66 3.64 -0.33
N ALA A 209 -18.43 3.24 -0.61
CA ALA A 209 -17.71 2.27 0.20
C ALA A 209 -17.47 2.79 1.63
N GLY A 210 -17.12 4.07 1.78
CA GLY A 210 -16.97 4.71 3.09
C GLY A 210 -18.27 4.73 3.89
N ILE A 211 -19.38 5.12 3.27
CA ILE A 211 -20.72 5.10 3.88
C ILE A 211 -21.11 3.67 4.28
N TYR A 212 -20.91 2.71 3.38
CA TYR A 212 -21.19 1.30 3.67
C TYR A 212 -20.41 0.81 4.89
N MET A 213 -19.09 1.12 4.96
CA MET A 213 -18.26 0.70 6.09
C MET A 213 -18.69 1.34 7.43
N LEU A 214 -19.22 2.55 7.40
CA LEU A 214 -19.75 3.22 8.60
C LEU A 214 -21.03 2.52 9.12
N ILE A 215 -21.88 2.04 8.22
CA ILE A 215 -23.21 1.48 8.59
C ILE A 215 -23.11 -0.04 8.83
N PHE A 216 -22.44 -0.75 7.92
CA PHE A 216 -22.45 -2.22 7.86
C PHE A 216 -21.12 -2.88 8.24
N GLY A 217 -20.07 -2.08 8.42
CA GLY A 217 -18.73 -2.61 8.72
C GLY A 217 -17.93 -3.01 7.48
N PRO A 218 -16.94 -3.93 7.61
CA PRO A 218 -15.99 -4.26 6.55
C PRO A 218 -16.67 -4.87 5.31
N ILE A 219 -16.16 -4.51 4.12
CA ILE A 219 -16.69 -4.95 2.84
C ILE A 219 -16.07 -6.30 2.46
N LYS A 220 -16.78 -7.40 2.75
CA LYS A 220 -16.35 -8.78 2.44
C LYS A 220 -16.89 -9.27 1.10
N SER A 221 -17.95 -8.68 0.58
CA SER A 221 -18.59 -9.04 -0.68
C SER A 221 -18.07 -8.20 -1.86
N ASP A 222 -18.24 -8.71 -3.08
CA ASP A 222 -17.82 -8.01 -4.31
C ASP A 222 -18.89 -7.04 -4.86
N ILE A 223 -19.75 -6.47 -3.97
CA ILE A 223 -20.84 -5.56 -4.37
C ILE A 223 -20.35 -4.34 -5.14
N PHE A 224 -19.13 -3.88 -4.87
CA PHE A 224 -18.53 -2.74 -5.56
C PHE A 224 -17.75 -3.15 -6.83
N LYS A 225 -17.68 -4.44 -7.18
CA LYS A 225 -16.92 -4.97 -8.33
C LYS A 225 -15.55 -4.32 -8.42
N TYR A 226 -14.79 -4.40 -7.31
CA TYR A 226 -13.48 -3.78 -7.22
C TYR A 226 -12.45 -4.65 -7.95
N ARG A 227 -11.89 -4.12 -9.03
CA ARG A 227 -10.93 -4.85 -9.85
C ARG A 227 -9.52 -4.45 -9.49
N PHE A 228 -8.76 -5.42 -8.97
CA PHE A 228 -7.31 -5.32 -8.89
C PHE A 228 -6.75 -5.72 -10.25
N ASN A 229 -6.10 -4.80 -10.95
CA ASN A 229 -5.43 -5.03 -12.23
C ASN A 229 -6.12 -6.04 -13.16
N ASP A 230 -7.11 -5.58 -13.94
CA ASP A 230 -7.61 -6.33 -15.09
C ASP A 230 -6.54 -6.35 -16.18
N LEU A 231 -5.64 -7.30 -16.12
CA LEU A 231 -4.96 -7.70 -17.31
C LEU A 231 -5.89 -8.64 -18.07
N LYS A 232 -6.45 -8.12 -19.13
CA LYS A 232 -6.81 -8.98 -20.25
C LYS A 232 -5.55 -9.80 -20.52
N LYS A 233 -5.62 -11.12 -20.34
CA LYS A 233 -4.63 -12.08 -20.80
C LYS A 233 -4.45 -11.86 -22.31
N LYS A 234 -3.56 -10.97 -22.71
CA LYS A 234 -2.95 -11.05 -24.03
C LYS A 234 -2.06 -12.29 -23.93
N LYS A 235 -2.56 -13.41 -24.44
CA LYS A 235 -1.67 -14.52 -24.85
C LYS A 235 -0.68 -13.91 -25.82
N VAL A 236 0.53 -13.65 -25.35
CA VAL A 236 1.66 -13.41 -26.21
C VAL A 236 2.11 -14.79 -26.63
N ASP A 237 1.67 -15.23 -27.81
CA ASP A 237 2.24 -16.40 -28.48
C ASP A 237 3.67 -16.02 -28.88
N ILE A 238 4.62 -16.31 -28.00
CA ILE A 238 6.05 -16.27 -28.34
C ILE A 238 6.36 -17.53 -29.12
N LYS A 239 6.24 -17.45 -30.43
CA LYS A 239 6.82 -18.45 -31.34
C LYS A 239 8.35 -18.29 -31.31
N PHE A 240 9.02 -19.14 -30.55
CA PHE A 240 10.47 -19.29 -30.67
C PHE A 240 10.78 -19.96 -31.98
N THR A 241 11.19 -19.21 -33.00
CA THR A 241 11.80 -19.75 -34.21
C THR A 241 13.28 -19.98 -33.93
N ILE A 242 13.64 -21.20 -33.59
CA ILE A 242 15.04 -21.64 -33.54
C ILE A 242 15.52 -21.75 -34.98
N LYS A 243 16.30 -20.77 -35.50
CA LYS A 243 17.09 -20.95 -36.70
C LYS A 243 18.25 -21.87 -36.34
N LYS A 244 18.21 -23.09 -36.87
CA LYS A 244 19.39 -23.94 -36.94
C LYS A 244 20.31 -23.34 -38.02
N SER A 245 21.51 -22.97 -37.64
CA SER A 245 22.68 -22.82 -38.54
C SER A 245 23.55 -24.05 -38.39
#